data_ef7bf20d47877008969ecdefccd67a40
#
_entry.id   ef7bf20d47877008969ecdefccd67a40
#
_cell.length_a   1.000
_cell.length_b   1.000
_cell.length_c   1.000
_cell.angle_alpha   90.00
_cell.angle_beta   90.00
_cell.angle_gamma   90.00
#
_symmetry.space_group_name_H-M   'P 1'
#
loop_
_entity.id
_entity.type
_entity.pdbx_description
1 polymer ?
#
loop_
_entity_poly.entity_id
_entity_poly.type
_entity_poly.pdbx_seq_one_letter_code
_entity_poly.pdbx_strand_id
1 'polypeptide(L)'
;SPDYNPDLFTGLVSNKDWQTVVSDPDRPLLNRVSNGLYPPGSIYKMIVAIELLEKKLIDKNWTSFCKGEYEFYDRAHKCWDKNGHGTVNVESAIAQSCDVFFYEAIQKVRLDDLEKRSMDFAHGVPTNIDLPSEMKGKVPNRKYMNKLHGRYGWSTGAMLNISIGQGEILVTPIQ
;
A
#
# COMPACT_ATOMS: atom_id res chain seq x y z
N SER A 1 -2.72 -20.35 -1.04
CA SER A 1 -3.99 -19.68 -1.26
C SER A 1 -5.11 -20.70 -1.19
N PRO A 2 -6.26 -20.36 -0.60
CA PRO A 2 -7.41 -21.24 -0.64
C PRO A 2 -7.76 -21.62 -2.07
N ASP A 3 -8.09 -22.88 -2.27
CA ASP A 3 -8.32 -23.47 -3.58
C ASP A 3 -9.56 -24.37 -3.55
N TYR A 4 -10.08 -24.73 -4.70
CA TYR A 4 -11.16 -25.68 -4.85
C TYR A 4 -10.87 -26.64 -5.99
N ASN A 5 -11.46 -27.83 -5.95
CA ASN A 5 -11.35 -28.78 -7.05
C ASN A 5 -12.18 -28.29 -8.26
N PRO A 6 -11.56 -27.91 -9.39
CA PRO A 6 -12.28 -27.44 -10.56
C PRO A 6 -13.16 -28.52 -11.21
N ASP A 7 -12.88 -29.81 -10.95
CA ASP A 7 -13.69 -30.90 -11.47
C ASP A 7 -15.14 -30.88 -10.97
N LEU A 8 -15.39 -30.20 -9.83
CA LEU A 8 -16.76 -29.95 -9.33
C LEU A 8 -17.64 -29.19 -10.33
N PHE A 9 -17.04 -28.48 -11.28
CA PHE A 9 -17.71 -27.64 -12.26
C PHE A 9 -17.71 -28.19 -13.68
N THR A 10 -17.23 -29.42 -13.88
CA THR A 10 -17.14 -30.03 -15.22
C THR A 10 -18.46 -30.63 -15.70
N GLY A 11 -19.50 -30.64 -14.87
CA GLY A 11 -20.82 -31.16 -15.20
C GLY A 11 -21.93 -30.43 -14.43
N LEU A 12 -23.01 -31.14 -14.12
CA LEU A 12 -24.08 -30.61 -13.28
C LEU A 12 -23.59 -30.55 -11.83
N VAL A 13 -23.42 -29.32 -11.34
CA VAL A 13 -23.02 -29.08 -9.95
C VAL A 13 -24.18 -29.41 -9.02
N SER A 14 -23.97 -30.31 -8.07
CA SER A 14 -24.98 -30.60 -7.04
C SER A 14 -25.14 -29.40 -6.09
N ASN A 15 -26.34 -29.22 -5.54
CA ASN A 15 -26.55 -28.17 -4.52
C ASN A 15 -25.62 -28.35 -3.32
N LYS A 16 -25.30 -29.58 -2.95
CA LYS A 16 -24.40 -29.88 -1.84
C LYS A 16 -22.98 -29.39 -2.15
N ASP A 17 -22.46 -29.73 -3.33
CA ASP A 17 -21.10 -29.34 -3.73
C ASP A 17 -20.98 -27.80 -3.86
N TRP A 18 -22.01 -27.18 -4.47
CA TRP A 18 -22.10 -25.73 -4.56
C TRP A 18 -22.08 -25.06 -3.17
N GLN A 19 -22.93 -25.53 -2.25
CA GLN A 19 -22.98 -25.00 -0.88
C GLN A 19 -21.66 -25.19 -0.14
N THR A 20 -20.96 -26.33 -0.33
CA THR A 20 -19.66 -26.58 0.28
C THR A 20 -18.64 -25.52 -0.13
N VAL A 21 -18.59 -25.16 -1.41
CA VAL A 21 -17.61 -24.17 -1.92
C VAL A 21 -18.00 -22.72 -1.56
N VAL A 22 -19.28 -22.39 -1.65
CA VAL A 22 -19.75 -21.02 -1.39
C VAL A 22 -19.74 -20.66 0.10
N SER A 23 -20.03 -21.63 0.98
CA SER A 23 -20.03 -21.42 2.43
C SER A 23 -18.67 -21.60 3.08
N ASP A 24 -17.64 -21.96 2.32
CA ASP A 24 -16.29 -22.12 2.82
C ASP A 24 -15.77 -20.76 3.36
N PRO A 25 -15.36 -20.71 4.65
CA PRO A 25 -14.87 -19.46 5.26
C PRO A 25 -13.62 -18.91 4.57
N ASP A 26 -12.84 -19.77 3.92
CA ASP A 26 -11.64 -19.38 3.17
C ASP A 26 -11.95 -18.75 1.81
N ARG A 27 -13.22 -18.77 1.38
CA ARG A 27 -13.71 -18.17 0.12
C ARG A 27 -12.85 -18.57 -1.09
N PRO A 28 -12.78 -19.86 -1.45
CA PRO A 28 -11.90 -20.33 -2.52
C PRO A 28 -12.28 -19.79 -3.91
N LEU A 29 -13.53 -19.37 -4.12
CA LEU A 29 -13.98 -18.75 -5.37
C LEU A 29 -13.52 -17.30 -5.54
N LEU A 30 -13.02 -16.66 -4.50
CA LEU A 30 -12.53 -15.28 -4.60
C LEU A 30 -11.20 -15.26 -5.36
N ASN A 31 -11.19 -14.65 -6.52
CA ASN A 31 -9.94 -14.37 -7.23
C ASN A 31 -9.16 -13.27 -6.47
N ARG A 32 -8.24 -13.69 -5.60
CA ARG A 32 -7.47 -12.78 -4.77
C ARG A 32 -6.49 -11.92 -5.56
N VAL A 33 -6.11 -12.35 -6.75
CA VAL A 33 -5.16 -11.60 -7.61
C VAL A 33 -5.80 -10.32 -8.12
N SER A 34 -7.05 -10.40 -8.58
CA SER A 34 -7.76 -9.24 -9.15
C SER A 34 -8.75 -8.58 -8.18
N ASN A 35 -9.20 -9.28 -7.13
CA ASN A 35 -10.27 -8.82 -6.23
C ASN A 35 -9.84 -8.72 -4.76
N GLY A 36 -8.70 -9.29 -4.38
CA GLY A 36 -8.15 -9.13 -3.03
C GLY A 36 -7.51 -7.75 -2.87
N LEU A 37 -7.88 -7.02 -1.81
CA LEU A 37 -7.32 -5.71 -1.49
C LEU A 37 -6.39 -5.81 -0.29
N TYR A 38 -5.14 -5.48 -0.48
CA TYR A 38 -4.08 -5.60 0.53
C TYR A 38 -3.27 -4.31 0.63
N PRO A 39 -2.76 -3.97 1.82
CA PRO A 39 -1.74 -2.94 1.94
C PRO A 39 -0.50 -3.34 1.13
N PRO A 40 0.03 -2.49 0.25
CA PRO A 40 1.21 -2.83 -0.56
C PRO A 40 2.48 -3.00 0.29
N GLY A 41 2.53 -2.39 1.47
CA GLY A 41 3.72 -2.44 2.31
C GLY A 41 4.93 -1.78 1.65
N SER A 42 6.12 -2.25 1.97
CA SER A 42 7.39 -1.61 1.58
C SER A 42 7.63 -1.49 0.08
N ILE A 43 6.91 -2.21 -0.78
CA ILE A 43 7.02 -2.01 -2.23
C ILE A 43 6.52 -0.62 -2.65
N TYR A 44 5.61 -0.04 -1.89
CA TYR A 44 5.11 1.31 -2.14
C TYR A 44 6.16 2.41 -1.92
N LYS A 45 7.22 2.13 -1.15
CA LYS A 45 8.35 3.05 -0.95
C LYS A 45 9.02 3.46 -2.26
N MET A 46 9.00 2.59 -3.27
CA MET A 46 9.52 2.93 -4.60
C MET A 46 8.72 4.06 -5.25
N ILE A 47 7.40 4.04 -5.15
CA ILE A 47 6.52 5.09 -5.69
C ILE A 47 6.77 6.42 -4.95
N VAL A 48 6.90 6.36 -3.62
CA VAL A 48 7.24 7.54 -2.81
C VAL A 48 8.60 8.10 -3.20
N ALA A 49 9.61 7.24 -3.37
CA ALA A 49 10.95 7.67 -3.77
C ALA A 49 10.97 8.34 -5.16
N ILE A 50 10.21 7.80 -6.12
CA ILE A 50 10.07 8.41 -7.46
C ILE A 50 9.44 9.80 -7.34
N GLU A 51 8.36 9.96 -6.57
CA GLU A 51 7.73 11.26 -6.37
C GLU A 51 8.70 12.28 -5.75
N LEU A 52 9.45 11.85 -4.73
CA LEU A 52 10.43 12.71 -4.05
C LEU A 52 11.53 13.19 -4.99
N LEU A 53 12.08 12.29 -5.81
CA LEU A 53 13.20 12.57 -6.72
C LEU A 53 12.75 13.38 -7.94
N GLU A 54 11.67 13.00 -8.60
CA GLU A 54 11.19 13.70 -9.81
C GLU A 54 10.69 15.11 -9.52
N LYS A 55 10.07 15.32 -8.35
CA LYS A 55 9.66 16.65 -7.89
C LYS A 55 10.83 17.44 -7.28
N LYS A 56 12.03 16.85 -7.22
CA LYS A 56 13.23 17.46 -6.61
C LYS A 56 12.99 17.92 -5.16
N LEU A 57 12.13 17.20 -4.43
CA LEU A 57 11.88 17.44 -3.01
C LEU A 57 13.06 16.96 -2.14
N ILE A 58 13.78 15.97 -2.64
CA ILE A 58 15.10 15.52 -2.20
C ILE A 58 15.97 15.27 -3.43
N ASP A 59 17.27 15.20 -3.23
CA ASP A 59 18.22 14.65 -4.20
C ASP A 59 18.77 13.29 -3.72
N LYS A 60 19.59 12.65 -4.56
CA LYS A 60 20.18 11.33 -4.24
C LYS A 60 21.12 11.36 -3.03
N ASN A 61 21.63 12.53 -2.64
CA ASN A 61 22.55 12.71 -1.54
C ASN A 61 21.85 13.11 -0.24
N TRP A 62 20.55 13.44 -0.30
CA TRP A 62 19.78 13.72 0.89
C TRP A 62 19.76 12.50 1.81
N THR A 63 20.05 12.71 3.09
CA THR A 63 20.15 11.64 4.08
C THR A 63 19.21 11.87 5.26
N SER A 64 18.80 10.77 5.87
CA SER A 64 18.07 10.70 7.13
C SER A 64 18.84 9.80 8.10
N PHE A 65 18.73 10.05 9.40
CA PHE A 65 19.33 9.21 10.44
C PHE A 65 18.27 8.35 11.11
N CYS A 66 18.38 7.04 10.92
CA CYS A 66 17.48 6.06 11.52
C CYS A 66 18.08 5.50 12.82
N LYS A 67 17.48 5.86 13.96
CA LYS A 67 17.80 5.31 15.29
C LYS A 67 16.93 4.11 15.68
N GLY A 68 16.10 3.57 14.74
CA GLY A 68 15.13 2.52 14.99
C GLY A 68 13.70 3.02 15.17
N GLU A 69 13.52 4.33 15.31
CA GLU A 69 12.21 4.97 15.41
C GLU A 69 12.29 6.43 14.95
N TYR A 70 11.11 6.98 14.60
CA TYR A 70 10.90 8.36 14.22
C TYR A 70 9.85 8.99 15.13
N GLU A 71 10.22 10.04 15.84
CA GLU A 71 9.30 10.78 16.69
C GLU A 71 8.56 11.83 15.87
N PHE A 72 7.23 11.72 15.85
CA PHE A 72 6.37 12.68 15.16
C PHE A 72 5.27 13.13 16.12
N TYR A 73 5.34 14.40 16.52
CA TYR A 73 4.57 14.96 17.64
C TYR A 73 4.78 14.13 18.90
N ASP A 74 3.71 13.61 19.46
CA ASP A 74 3.66 12.82 20.70
C ASP A 74 3.72 11.30 20.49
N ARG A 75 4.04 10.85 19.25
CA ARG A 75 4.07 9.43 18.88
C ARG A 75 5.39 9.02 18.25
N ALA A 76 5.88 7.87 18.69
CA ALA A 76 7.02 7.21 18.08
C ALA A 76 6.54 6.21 17.00
N HIS A 77 7.05 6.35 15.78
CA HIS A 77 6.84 5.45 14.66
C HIS A 77 8.06 4.57 14.50
N LYS A 78 7.90 3.27 14.72
CA LYS A 78 9.02 2.31 14.74
C LYS A 78 9.47 1.96 13.34
N CYS A 79 10.79 1.81 13.18
CA CYS A 79 11.35 1.07 12.07
C CYS A 79 11.28 -0.43 12.34
N TRP A 80 11.35 -1.25 11.29
CA TRP A 80 11.40 -2.71 11.46
C TRP A 80 12.71 -3.14 12.16
N ASP A 81 13.84 -2.45 11.88
CA ASP A 81 15.08 -2.64 12.64
C ASP A 81 15.08 -1.72 13.86
N LYS A 82 15.02 -2.33 15.04
CA LYS A 82 15.01 -1.62 16.33
C LYS A 82 16.35 -0.96 16.67
N ASN A 83 17.44 -1.45 16.10
CA ASN A 83 18.78 -0.87 16.30
C ASN A 83 19.02 0.34 15.37
N GLY A 84 18.14 0.50 14.37
CA GLY A 84 18.26 1.54 13.36
C GLY A 84 19.27 1.22 12.26
N HIS A 85 19.14 1.96 11.16
CA HIS A 85 20.00 1.79 9.97
C HIS A 85 21.15 2.80 9.91
N GLY A 86 21.24 3.69 10.92
CA GLY A 86 22.18 4.80 10.87
C GLY A 86 21.82 5.83 9.81
N THR A 87 22.83 6.45 9.20
CA THR A 87 22.64 7.42 8.12
C THR A 87 22.33 6.70 6.81
N VAL A 88 21.17 6.97 6.22
CA VAL A 88 20.71 6.38 4.97
C VAL A 88 20.33 7.46 3.96
N ASN A 89 20.65 7.23 2.70
CA ASN A 89 20.13 7.98 1.55
C ASN A 89 18.98 7.18 0.89
N VAL A 90 18.40 7.68 -0.19
CA VAL A 90 17.25 7.03 -0.87
C VAL A 90 17.59 5.62 -1.33
N GLU A 91 18.78 5.37 -1.86
CA GLU A 91 19.21 4.07 -2.37
C GLU A 91 19.35 3.05 -1.22
N SER A 92 20.09 3.39 -0.18
CA SER A 92 20.26 2.52 0.99
C SER A 92 18.95 2.35 1.78
N ALA A 93 18.10 3.38 1.80
CA ALA A 93 16.79 3.29 2.44
C ALA A 93 15.83 2.33 1.73
N ILE A 94 15.86 2.27 0.39
CA ILE A 94 15.11 1.27 -0.38
C ILE A 94 15.71 -0.12 -0.15
N ALA A 95 17.03 -0.27 -0.30
CA ALA A 95 17.72 -1.55 -0.16
C ALA A 95 17.52 -2.19 1.22
N GLN A 96 17.50 -1.40 2.28
CA GLN A 96 17.32 -1.85 3.66
C GLN A 96 15.88 -1.71 4.15
N SER A 97 14.98 -1.23 3.28
CA SER A 97 13.57 -0.98 3.64
C SER A 97 13.41 -0.10 4.89
N CYS A 98 14.22 0.95 5.03
CA CYS A 98 14.21 1.84 6.18
C CYS A 98 12.91 2.66 6.26
N ASP A 99 12.07 2.42 7.26
CA ASP A 99 10.81 3.15 7.44
C ASP A 99 11.04 4.60 7.83
N VAL A 100 12.02 4.86 8.69
CA VAL A 100 12.34 6.20 9.23
C VAL A 100 12.66 7.18 8.10
N PHE A 101 13.45 6.77 7.10
CA PHE A 101 13.73 7.60 5.94
C PHE A 101 12.44 8.07 5.26
N PHE A 102 11.50 7.15 5.06
CA PHE A 102 10.24 7.47 4.38
C PHE A 102 9.29 8.27 5.27
N TYR A 103 9.30 8.07 6.58
CA TYR A 103 8.55 8.92 7.51
C TYR A 103 9.01 10.38 7.48
N GLU A 104 10.31 10.60 7.41
CA GLU A 104 10.87 11.95 7.33
C GLU A 104 10.63 12.58 5.96
N ALA A 105 10.94 11.84 4.89
CA ALA A 105 10.87 12.34 3.53
C ALA A 105 9.43 12.66 3.06
N ILE A 106 8.44 11.86 3.49
CA ILE A 106 7.04 12.03 3.05
C ILE A 106 6.44 13.37 3.47
N GLN A 107 6.96 13.99 4.51
CA GLN A 107 6.48 15.29 4.97
C GLN A 107 6.68 16.41 3.94
N LYS A 108 7.54 16.18 2.95
CA LYS A 108 7.79 17.08 1.82
C LYS A 108 6.77 16.87 0.67
N VAL A 109 6.01 15.77 0.71
CA VAL A 109 5.09 15.37 -0.37
C VAL A 109 3.66 15.78 -0.02
N ARG A 110 2.92 16.32 -1.00
CA ARG A 110 1.49 16.59 -0.85
C ARG A 110 0.70 15.33 -1.17
N LEU A 111 -0.38 15.08 -0.43
CA LEU A 111 -1.24 13.92 -0.65
C LEU A 111 -1.77 13.84 -2.09
N ASP A 112 -2.16 14.97 -2.66
CA ASP A 112 -2.72 15.03 -4.02
C ASP A 112 -1.67 14.66 -5.10
N ASP A 113 -0.39 14.99 -4.85
CA ASP A 113 0.72 14.62 -5.74
C ASP A 113 1.02 13.11 -5.63
N LEU A 114 0.99 12.58 -4.41
CA LEU A 114 1.19 11.14 -4.16
C LEU A 114 0.04 10.30 -4.76
N GLU A 115 -1.22 10.77 -4.66
CA GLU A 115 -2.37 10.13 -5.34
C GLU A 115 -2.12 10.01 -6.84
N LYS A 116 -1.78 11.14 -7.48
CA LYS A 116 -1.50 11.17 -8.91
C LYS A 116 -0.37 10.22 -9.29
N ARG A 117 0.73 10.27 -8.54
CA ARG A 117 1.87 9.36 -8.76
C ARG A 117 1.47 7.89 -8.66
N SER A 118 0.66 7.55 -7.65
CA SER A 118 0.16 6.18 -7.49
C SER A 118 -0.66 5.71 -8.69
N MET A 119 -1.50 6.61 -9.24
CA MET A 119 -2.30 6.31 -10.44
C MET A 119 -1.42 6.11 -11.69
N ASP A 120 -0.29 6.80 -11.82
CA ASP A 120 0.68 6.59 -12.89
C ASP A 120 1.25 5.16 -12.87
N PHE A 121 1.23 4.49 -11.70
CA PHE A 121 1.62 3.09 -11.50
C PHE A 121 0.42 2.13 -11.37
N ALA A 122 -0.72 2.50 -11.92
CA ALA A 122 -1.96 1.74 -11.91
C ALA A 122 -2.56 1.47 -10.52
N HIS A 123 -2.05 2.07 -9.45
CA HIS A 123 -2.69 1.98 -8.14
C HIS A 123 -3.93 2.88 -8.10
N GLY A 124 -5.05 2.35 -7.64
CA GLY A 124 -6.31 3.10 -7.55
C GLY A 124 -7.11 3.19 -8.85
N VAL A 125 -6.62 2.60 -9.94
CA VAL A 125 -7.30 2.48 -11.23
C VAL A 125 -7.29 1.03 -11.71
N PRO A 126 -8.22 0.59 -12.57
CA PRO A 126 -8.17 -0.75 -13.16
C PRO A 126 -6.91 -0.94 -14.00
N THR A 127 -6.31 -2.13 -13.94
CA THR A 127 -5.18 -2.49 -14.81
C THR A 127 -5.64 -2.85 -16.23
N ASN A 128 -6.94 -3.07 -16.39
CA ASN A 128 -7.57 -3.53 -17.63
C ASN A 128 -7.10 -4.93 -18.06
N ILE A 129 -6.75 -5.76 -17.08
CA ILE A 129 -6.51 -7.18 -17.36
C ILE A 129 -7.81 -7.83 -17.87
N ASP A 130 -7.67 -8.80 -18.76
CA ASP A 130 -8.80 -9.55 -19.32
C ASP A 130 -9.36 -10.57 -18.29
N LEU A 131 -9.83 -10.04 -17.15
CA LEU A 131 -10.52 -10.77 -16.11
C LEU A 131 -11.76 -9.99 -15.63
N PRO A 132 -12.87 -10.67 -15.38
CA PRO A 132 -14.08 -10.01 -14.91
C PRO A 132 -13.90 -9.49 -13.47
N SER A 133 -14.58 -8.38 -13.18
CA SER A 133 -14.71 -7.86 -11.81
C SER A 133 -13.42 -7.44 -11.14
N GLU A 134 -12.50 -6.83 -11.89
CA GLU A 134 -11.27 -6.28 -11.34
C GLU A 134 -11.55 -5.15 -10.31
N MET A 135 -10.93 -5.26 -9.15
CA MET A 135 -10.95 -4.20 -8.14
C MET A 135 -9.81 -3.20 -8.38
N LYS A 136 -10.15 -1.92 -8.44
CA LYS A 136 -9.18 -0.85 -8.72
C LYS A 136 -8.28 -0.45 -7.54
N GLY A 137 -8.40 -1.13 -6.40
CA GLY A 137 -7.67 -0.72 -5.21
C GLY A 137 -8.22 0.57 -4.59
N LYS A 138 -7.46 1.14 -3.68
CA LYS A 138 -7.79 2.38 -2.99
C LYS A 138 -6.52 3.18 -2.76
N VAL A 139 -6.42 4.34 -3.38
CA VAL A 139 -5.39 5.32 -3.10
C VAL A 139 -6.03 6.46 -2.32
N PRO A 140 -5.52 6.80 -1.13
CA PRO A 140 -6.07 7.88 -0.34
C PRO A 140 -5.86 9.23 -1.04
N ASN A 141 -6.93 10.01 -1.05
CA ASN A 141 -6.90 11.40 -1.50
C ASN A 141 -7.57 12.30 -0.45
N ARG A 142 -7.46 13.60 -0.63
CA ARG A 142 -8.02 14.57 0.31
C ARG A 142 -9.53 14.37 0.55
N LYS A 143 -10.30 14.10 -0.51
CA LYS A 143 -11.75 13.86 -0.41
C LYS A 143 -12.04 12.60 0.41
N TYR A 144 -11.31 11.53 0.16
CA TYR A 144 -11.45 10.28 0.90
C TYR A 144 -11.07 10.44 2.38
N MET A 145 -9.90 11.06 2.64
CA MET A 145 -9.44 11.30 4.01
C MET A 145 -10.41 12.20 4.80
N ASN A 146 -10.95 13.24 4.17
CA ASN A 146 -11.95 14.10 4.80
C ASN A 146 -13.27 13.37 5.10
N LYS A 147 -13.66 12.43 4.23
CA LYS A 147 -14.87 11.59 4.46
C LYS A 147 -14.68 10.63 5.62
N LEU A 148 -13.48 10.06 5.75
CA LEU A 148 -13.20 9.03 6.76
C LEU A 148 -12.93 9.63 8.14
N HIS A 149 -12.17 10.70 8.19
CA HIS A 149 -11.65 11.28 9.44
C HIS A 149 -12.22 12.67 9.74
N GLY A 150 -13.09 13.21 8.88
CA GLY A 150 -13.52 14.61 8.95
C GLY A 150 -12.47 15.58 8.38
N ARG A 151 -12.91 16.81 8.03
CA ARG A 151 -12.05 17.79 7.32
C ARG A 151 -10.77 18.15 8.07
N TYR A 152 -10.78 18.05 9.40
CA TYR A 152 -9.65 18.36 10.27
C TYR A 152 -9.18 17.15 11.09
N GLY A 153 -9.74 15.96 10.84
CA GLY A 153 -9.50 14.75 11.63
C GLY A 153 -8.30 13.93 11.18
N TRP A 154 -7.65 14.29 10.07
CA TRP A 154 -6.43 13.65 9.61
C TRP A 154 -5.28 14.66 9.53
N SER A 155 -4.10 14.19 9.81
CA SER A 155 -2.89 15.00 9.90
C SER A 155 -1.81 14.45 8.98
N THR A 156 -0.70 15.16 8.92
CA THR A 156 0.53 14.67 8.28
C THR A 156 0.97 13.31 8.84
N GLY A 157 0.58 12.97 10.08
CA GLY A 157 0.82 11.64 10.66
C GLY A 157 0.19 10.49 9.88
N ALA A 158 -0.96 10.70 9.22
CA ALA A 158 -1.54 9.69 8.33
C ALA A 158 -0.64 9.41 7.12
N MET A 159 0.09 10.43 6.63
CA MET A 159 1.03 10.31 5.52
C MET A 159 2.21 9.38 5.87
N LEU A 160 2.61 9.29 7.14
CA LEU A 160 3.70 8.41 7.58
C LEU A 160 3.35 6.94 7.27
N ASN A 161 2.16 6.49 7.65
CA ASN A 161 1.72 5.12 7.35
C ASN A 161 1.58 4.88 5.84
N ILE A 162 1.03 5.84 5.10
CA ILE A 162 0.89 5.75 3.65
C ILE A 162 2.28 5.62 2.99
N SER A 163 3.29 6.34 3.49
CA SER A 163 4.64 6.32 2.90
C SER A 163 5.32 4.94 2.90
N ILE A 164 4.92 4.08 3.82
CA ILE A 164 5.40 2.70 3.91
C ILE A 164 4.39 1.67 3.39
N GLY A 165 3.39 2.14 2.63
CA GLY A 165 2.36 1.31 2.02
C GLY A 165 1.39 0.68 3.01
N GLN A 166 1.12 1.34 4.12
CA GLN A 166 0.17 0.94 5.15
C GLN A 166 -0.93 2.00 5.35
N GLY A 167 -1.84 1.75 6.28
CA GLY A 167 -2.96 2.65 6.56
C GLY A 167 -4.04 2.58 5.48
N GLU A 168 -4.34 3.72 4.88
CA GLU A 168 -5.51 3.88 4.01
C GLU A 168 -5.29 3.44 2.55
N ILE A 169 -4.09 2.97 2.20
CA ILE A 169 -3.78 2.50 0.85
C ILE A 169 -3.99 0.99 0.74
N LEU A 170 -4.73 0.58 -0.30
CA LEU A 170 -4.98 -0.82 -0.63
C LEU A 170 -4.84 -1.03 -2.13
N VAL A 171 -4.17 -2.09 -2.52
CA VAL A 171 -3.99 -2.47 -3.92
C VAL A 171 -4.33 -3.95 -4.10
N THR A 172 -4.58 -4.35 -5.33
CA THR A 172 -4.66 -5.78 -5.68
C THR A 172 -3.26 -6.31 -5.98
N PRO A 173 -3.02 -7.63 -5.85
CA PRO A 173 -1.74 -8.23 -6.24
C PRO A 173 -1.34 -8.00 -7.69
N ILE A 174 -2.32 -7.74 -8.59
CA ILE A 174 -2.03 -7.46 -9.99
C ILE A 174 -1.56 -6.01 -10.23
N GLN A 175 -1.95 -5.10 -9.38
CA GLN A 175 -1.47 -3.71 -9.42
C GLN A 175 -0.04 -3.59 -8.94
#